data_7d5190e6aff897d738f669fbc634785b
#
_entry.id   7d5190e6aff897d738f669fbc634785b
#
_cell.length_a   1.000
_cell.length_b   1.000
_cell.length_c   1.000
_cell.angle_alpha   90.00
_cell.angle_beta   90.00
_cell.angle_gamma   90.00
#
_symmetry.space_group_name_H-M   'P 1'
#
loop_
_entity.id
_entity.type
_entity.pdbx_description
1 polymer ?
#
loop_
_entity_poly.entity_id
_entity_poly.type
_entity_poly.pdbx_seq_one_letter_code
_entity_poly.pdbx_strand_id
1 'polypeptide(L)'
;MLVLDEQQQAARDWFESLRDRICAAFEKIEREADSEASFRYTPWEREDAEGGPGGGGVRGQMTGKVFEKVGVNVSTVGGRFAPEFAASIHGAAEDPRFFATGISLVAHMANPHVPAVHMNTRFLTTTKRWFGGGADLNPAIPNPEDTDAFHARLRAACAAHDPTFYPRFSKWAEDYFFLPHRGVARGVGGIFYDHLECFEPGEGPTFEENFAFTRDVGEAFLDIFPKIVRARLRTPFTEDDMSKLLEFRGRYVEFNLLYDRGTLFGLKTGGNIDAILMSLPPLAAWT
;
A
#
# COMPACT_ATOMS: atom_id res chain seq x y z
N MET A 1 20.84 13.18 7.64
CA MET A 1 20.45 12.35 6.49
C MET A 1 20.91 10.92 6.79
N LEU A 2 20.06 9.92 6.57
CA LEU A 2 20.46 8.51 6.75
C LEU A 2 21.52 8.13 5.71
N VAL A 3 22.54 7.36 6.12
CA VAL A 3 23.53 6.76 5.21
C VAL A 3 22.96 5.41 4.75
N LEU A 4 22.74 5.25 3.47
CA LEU A 4 22.14 4.04 2.88
C LEU A 4 23.23 3.17 2.24
N ASP A 5 23.08 1.86 2.35
CA ASP A 5 23.83 0.92 1.52
C ASP A 5 23.21 0.80 0.10
N GLU A 6 23.88 0.07 -0.80
CA GLU A 6 23.48 -0.04 -2.20
C GLU A 6 22.07 -0.64 -2.37
N GLN A 7 21.70 -1.66 -1.59
CA GLN A 7 20.40 -2.31 -1.65
C GLN A 7 19.29 -1.37 -1.12
N GLN A 8 19.56 -0.67 -0.02
CA GLN A 8 18.66 0.31 0.57
C GLN A 8 18.40 1.48 -0.40
N GLN A 9 19.46 1.95 -1.06
CA GLN A 9 19.36 3.01 -2.06
C GLN A 9 18.56 2.55 -3.28
N ALA A 10 18.86 1.36 -3.81
CA ALA A 10 18.15 0.80 -4.96
C ALA A 10 16.64 0.63 -4.69
N ALA A 11 16.28 0.12 -3.51
CA ALA A 11 14.90 -0.03 -3.10
C ALA A 11 14.17 1.34 -2.98
N ARG A 12 14.82 2.32 -2.34
CA ARG A 12 14.29 3.69 -2.23
C ARG A 12 14.04 4.31 -3.60
N ASP A 13 15.05 4.29 -4.48
CA ASP A 13 14.96 4.91 -5.81
C ASP A 13 13.83 4.28 -6.64
N TRP A 14 13.63 2.98 -6.51
CA TRP A 14 12.52 2.29 -7.13
C TRP A 14 11.17 2.77 -6.61
N PHE A 15 10.97 2.87 -5.29
CA PHE A 15 9.71 3.30 -4.70
C PHE A 15 9.39 4.76 -5.05
N GLU A 16 10.38 5.63 -5.11
CA GLU A 16 10.23 7.02 -5.58
C GLU A 16 9.81 7.06 -7.07
N SER A 17 10.47 6.28 -7.92
CA SER A 17 10.12 6.16 -9.33
C SER A 17 8.70 5.59 -9.54
N LEU A 18 8.34 4.55 -8.78
CA LEU A 18 7.00 3.97 -8.85
C LEU A 18 5.91 4.97 -8.44
N ARG A 19 6.14 5.75 -7.35
CA ARG A 19 5.25 6.85 -6.95
C ARG A 19 5.02 7.82 -8.09
N ASP A 20 6.08 8.30 -8.72
CA ASP A 20 5.98 9.32 -9.77
C ASP A 20 5.18 8.80 -10.98
N ARG A 21 5.39 7.56 -11.35
CA ARG A 21 4.67 6.90 -12.44
C ARG A 21 3.20 6.66 -12.13
N ILE A 22 2.87 6.26 -10.90
CA ILE A 22 1.49 6.09 -10.43
C ILE A 22 0.79 7.44 -10.40
N CYS A 23 1.40 8.46 -9.81
CA CYS A 23 0.83 9.81 -9.76
C CYS A 23 0.57 10.36 -11.17
N ALA A 24 1.52 10.23 -12.09
CA ALA A 24 1.35 10.65 -13.48
C ALA A 24 0.21 9.90 -14.20
N ALA A 25 0.05 8.59 -13.93
CA ALA A 25 -1.04 7.78 -14.49
C ALA A 25 -2.42 8.23 -13.96
N PHE A 26 -2.52 8.57 -12.68
CA PHE A 26 -3.76 9.03 -12.07
C PHE A 26 -4.13 10.45 -12.52
N GLU A 27 -3.18 11.35 -12.59
CA GLU A 27 -3.40 12.68 -13.18
C GLU A 27 -3.83 12.62 -14.65
N LYS A 28 -3.29 11.66 -15.41
CA LYS A 28 -3.75 11.42 -16.78
C LYS A 28 -5.21 11.02 -16.84
N ILE A 29 -5.67 10.17 -15.91
CA ILE A 29 -7.10 9.78 -15.83
C ILE A 29 -7.97 10.99 -15.47
N GLU A 30 -7.53 11.85 -14.56
CA GLU A 30 -8.24 13.09 -14.24
C GLU A 30 -8.40 13.98 -15.49
N ARG A 31 -7.33 14.18 -16.26
CA ARG A 31 -7.37 14.96 -17.52
C ARG A 31 -8.30 14.33 -18.56
N GLU A 32 -8.37 12.99 -18.66
CA GLU A 32 -9.31 12.26 -19.53
C GLU A 32 -10.78 12.44 -19.10
N ALA A 33 -11.00 12.92 -17.86
CA ALA A 33 -12.31 13.25 -17.29
C ALA A 33 -12.53 14.78 -17.17
N ASP A 34 -11.82 15.59 -17.94
CA ASP A 34 -11.89 17.06 -17.93
C ASP A 34 -11.65 17.66 -16.52
N SER A 35 -10.64 17.17 -15.83
CA SER A 35 -10.21 17.63 -14.52
C SER A 35 -8.74 18.06 -14.56
N GLU A 36 -8.43 19.22 -13.98
CA GLU A 36 -7.06 19.74 -13.83
C GLU A 36 -6.45 19.34 -12.46
N ALA A 37 -7.03 18.35 -11.78
CA ALA A 37 -6.52 17.88 -10.51
C ALA A 37 -5.11 17.31 -10.67
N SER A 38 -4.23 17.65 -9.73
CA SER A 38 -2.84 17.20 -9.69
C SER A 38 -2.41 16.92 -8.26
N PHE A 39 -1.37 16.11 -8.12
CA PHE A 39 -0.80 15.79 -6.81
C PHE A 39 -0.10 16.98 -6.18
N ARG A 40 -0.38 17.21 -4.91
CA ARG A 40 0.38 18.12 -4.04
C ARG A 40 1.30 17.28 -3.17
N TYR A 41 2.59 17.56 -3.23
CA TYR A 41 3.62 16.85 -2.48
C TYR A 41 3.98 17.63 -1.21
N THR A 42 3.92 16.92 -0.07
CA THR A 42 4.28 17.48 1.24
C THR A 42 5.40 16.61 1.82
N PRO A 43 6.63 17.10 1.87
CA PRO A 43 7.71 16.43 2.57
C PRO A 43 7.47 16.43 4.08
N TRP A 44 7.93 15.40 4.75
CA TRP A 44 7.92 15.29 6.20
C TRP A 44 9.17 14.60 6.70
N GLU A 45 9.57 14.95 7.92
CA GLU A 45 10.73 14.39 8.60
C GLU A 45 10.31 13.86 9.96
N ARG A 46 11.13 12.98 10.52
CA ARG A 46 10.99 12.48 11.88
C ARG A 46 12.33 12.44 12.58
N GLU A 47 12.27 12.53 13.90
CA GLU A 47 13.39 12.19 14.78
C GLU A 47 13.34 10.70 15.14
N ASP A 48 14.50 10.11 15.43
CA ASP A 48 14.58 8.78 16.04
C ASP A 48 14.32 8.86 17.56
N ALA A 49 14.38 7.72 18.24
CA ALA A 49 14.13 7.64 19.68
C ALA A 49 15.16 8.39 20.54
N GLU A 50 16.30 8.75 19.97
CA GLU A 50 17.41 9.47 20.64
C GLU A 50 17.43 10.97 20.26
N GLY A 51 16.45 11.44 19.48
CA GLY A 51 16.36 12.84 18.99
C GLY A 51 17.27 13.12 17.80
N GLY A 52 17.83 12.09 17.18
CA GLY A 52 18.62 12.19 15.95
C GLY A 52 17.76 12.11 14.68
N PRO A 53 18.37 12.26 13.49
CA PRO A 53 17.65 12.19 12.21
C PRO A 53 17.09 10.79 11.98
N GLY A 54 15.78 10.63 12.11
CA GLY A 54 15.05 9.38 11.91
C GLY A 54 14.55 9.14 10.48
N GLY A 55 14.95 9.99 9.52
CA GLY A 55 14.49 9.95 8.15
C GLY A 55 13.18 10.70 7.93
N GLY A 56 12.42 10.30 6.90
CA GLY A 56 11.19 11.01 6.56
C GLY A 56 10.54 10.43 5.30
N GLY A 57 9.78 11.26 4.62
CA GLY A 57 9.11 10.85 3.39
C GLY A 57 8.49 12.01 2.64
N VAL A 58 7.77 11.66 1.57
CA VAL A 58 6.99 12.61 0.78
C VAL A 58 5.59 12.05 0.58
N ARG A 59 4.61 12.76 1.11
CA ARG A 59 3.20 12.47 0.92
C ARG A 59 2.68 13.24 -0.28
N GLY A 60 2.22 12.54 -1.32
CA GLY A 60 1.45 13.08 -2.43
C GLY A 60 -0.04 12.90 -2.16
N GLN A 61 -0.85 13.94 -2.32
CA GLN A 61 -2.30 13.87 -2.22
C GLN A 61 -2.95 14.59 -3.39
N MET A 62 -4.05 14.01 -3.91
CA MET A 62 -4.87 14.62 -4.94
C MET A 62 -6.36 14.43 -4.59
N THR A 63 -7.14 15.44 -4.92
CA THR A 63 -8.60 15.41 -4.91
C THR A 63 -9.06 15.90 -6.27
N GLY A 64 -9.89 15.10 -6.96
CA GLY A 64 -10.31 15.36 -8.32
C GLY A 64 -11.75 14.90 -8.60
N LYS A 65 -12.10 14.82 -9.86
CA LYS A 65 -13.42 14.35 -10.32
C LYS A 65 -13.54 12.83 -10.28
N VAL A 66 -12.47 12.11 -10.55
CA VAL A 66 -12.42 10.64 -10.58
C VAL A 66 -11.91 10.10 -9.24
N PHE A 67 -10.78 10.62 -8.79
CA PHE A 67 -10.21 10.30 -7.47
C PHE A 67 -10.73 11.32 -6.45
N GLU A 68 -11.79 10.95 -5.72
CA GLU A 68 -12.33 11.84 -4.69
C GLU A 68 -11.29 12.15 -3.62
N LYS A 69 -10.47 11.16 -3.27
CA LYS A 69 -9.26 11.33 -2.48
C LYS A 69 -8.28 10.21 -2.80
N VAL A 70 -7.06 10.57 -3.14
CA VAL A 70 -5.96 9.63 -3.27
C VAL A 70 -4.74 10.14 -2.52
N GLY A 71 -4.08 9.24 -1.79
CA GLY A 71 -2.81 9.51 -1.14
C GLY A 71 -1.77 8.49 -1.59
N VAL A 72 -0.58 8.97 -1.92
CA VAL A 72 0.60 8.16 -2.25
C VAL A 72 1.75 8.67 -1.41
N ASN A 73 2.28 7.83 -0.52
CA ASN A 73 3.38 8.19 0.37
C ASN A 73 4.58 7.30 0.10
N VAL A 74 5.75 7.90 -0.05
CA VAL A 74 7.03 7.19 0.01
C VAL A 74 7.75 7.64 1.26
N SER A 75 8.24 6.68 2.04
CA SER A 75 8.99 6.92 3.26
C SER A 75 10.34 6.20 3.24
N THR A 76 11.34 6.83 3.84
CA THR A 76 12.66 6.25 4.11
C THR A 76 13.03 6.62 5.52
N VAL A 77 12.94 5.68 6.44
CA VAL A 77 13.10 5.89 7.88
C VAL A 77 14.09 4.92 8.46
N GLY A 78 14.72 5.32 9.53
CA GLY A 78 15.64 4.48 10.29
C GLY A 78 15.74 4.95 11.73
N GLY A 79 16.45 4.20 12.54
CA GLY A 79 16.66 4.50 13.96
C GLY A 79 16.82 3.24 14.79
N ARG A 80 16.37 3.31 16.02
CA ARG A 80 16.41 2.18 16.98
C ARG A 80 15.02 1.95 17.54
N PHE A 81 14.60 0.69 17.61
CA PHE A 81 13.38 0.33 18.32
C PHE A 81 13.57 0.44 19.83
N ALA A 82 12.51 0.81 20.55
CA ALA A 82 12.50 0.66 22.00
C ALA A 82 12.69 -0.81 22.39
N PRO A 83 13.40 -1.14 23.49
CA PRO A 83 13.76 -2.50 23.84
C PRO A 83 12.59 -3.49 23.89
N GLU A 84 11.48 -3.08 24.47
CA GLU A 84 10.23 -3.87 24.56
C GLU A 84 9.60 -4.16 23.19
N PHE A 85 9.86 -3.30 22.20
CA PHE A 85 9.36 -3.44 20.85
C PHE A 85 10.32 -4.25 19.98
N ALA A 86 11.63 -4.05 20.15
CA ALA A 86 12.68 -4.77 19.42
C ALA A 86 12.53 -6.30 19.54
N ALA A 87 12.16 -6.80 20.72
CA ALA A 87 11.96 -8.22 20.96
C ALA A 87 10.88 -8.87 20.09
N SER A 88 9.93 -8.09 19.57
CA SER A 88 8.83 -8.57 18.72
C SER A 88 9.10 -8.41 17.22
N ILE A 89 10.17 -7.70 16.82
CA ILE A 89 10.51 -7.43 15.44
C ILE A 89 11.57 -8.41 14.94
N HIS A 90 11.32 -8.97 13.77
CA HIS A 90 12.24 -9.90 13.11
C HIS A 90 13.65 -9.33 12.99
N GLY A 91 14.64 -10.04 13.56
CA GLY A 91 16.04 -9.65 13.55
C GLY A 91 16.41 -8.44 14.41
N ALA A 92 15.51 -7.85 15.21
CA ALA A 92 15.81 -6.68 16.03
C ALA A 92 16.11 -6.98 17.50
N ALA A 93 15.96 -8.24 17.94
CA ALA A 93 16.17 -8.61 19.34
C ALA A 93 17.62 -8.43 19.81
N GLU A 94 18.61 -8.70 18.96
CA GLU A 94 20.03 -8.59 19.25
C GLU A 94 20.58 -7.19 18.97
N ASP A 95 20.12 -6.57 17.87
CA ASP A 95 20.45 -5.20 17.50
C ASP A 95 19.15 -4.46 17.13
N PRO A 96 18.71 -3.50 17.93
CA PRO A 96 17.45 -2.79 17.71
C PRO A 96 17.50 -1.78 16.58
N ARG A 97 18.62 -1.61 15.88
CA ARG A 97 18.70 -0.73 14.70
C ARG A 97 17.83 -1.25 13.58
N PHE A 98 17.18 -0.34 12.90
CA PHE A 98 16.37 -0.66 11.74
C PHE A 98 16.49 0.39 10.64
N PHE A 99 16.19 -0.04 9.44
CA PHE A 99 15.91 0.79 8.29
C PHE A 99 14.64 0.25 7.60
N ALA A 100 13.82 1.16 7.09
CA ALA A 100 12.66 0.80 6.28
C ALA A 100 12.46 1.85 5.18
N THR A 101 12.21 1.38 3.97
CA THR A 101 11.76 2.23 2.87
C THR A 101 10.61 1.56 2.14
N GLY A 102 9.67 2.36 1.61
CA GLY A 102 8.51 1.79 0.92
C GLY A 102 7.58 2.84 0.37
N ILE A 103 6.67 2.36 -0.48
CA ILE A 103 5.54 3.11 -1.01
C ILE A 103 4.25 2.54 -0.42
N SER A 104 3.30 3.43 -0.10
CA SER A 104 1.94 3.07 0.30
C SER A 104 0.96 4.01 -0.37
N LEU A 105 -0.13 3.47 -0.90
CA LEU A 105 -1.19 4.27 -1.49
C LEU A 105 -2.58 3.71 -1.15
N VAL A 106 -3.53 4.63 -1.08
CA VAL A 106 -4.96 4.34 -1.06
C VAL A 106 -5.67 5.34 -1.98
N ALA A 107 -6.56 4.84 -2.83
CA ALA A 107 -7.41 5.66 -3.67
C ALA A 107 -8.89 5.40 -3.34
N HIS A 108 -9.62 6.47 -3.01
CA HIS A 108 -11.07 6.50 -2.86
C HIS A 108 -11.68 7.24 -4.04
N MET A 109 -12.64 6.60 -4.70
CA MET A 109 -13.16 7.01 -5.99
C MET A 109 -14.49 7.75 -5.85
N ALA A 110 -14.73 8.75 -6.70
CA ALA A 110 -15.98 9.52 -6.68
C ALA A 110 -17.17 8.71 -7.19
N ASN A 111 -16.96 7.81 -8.18
CA ASN A 111 -18.02 6.96 -8.73
C ASN A 111 -18.09 5.65 -7.92
N PRO A 112 -19.27 5.26 -7.39
CA PRO A 112 -19.45 4.02 -6.61
C PRO A 112 -19.11 2.73 -7.34
N HIS A 113 -19.17 2.72 -8.67
CA HIS A 113 -18.82 1.58 -9.51
C HIS A 113 -17.32 1.43 -9.75
N VAL A 114 -16.50 2.44 -9.42
CA VAL A 114 -15.05 2.32 -9.45
C VAL A 114 -14.58 1.84 -8.09
N PRO A 115 -13.90 0.70 -8.00
CA PRO A 115 -13.43 0.18 -6.72
C PRO A 115 -12.37 1.09 -6.09
N ALA A 116 -12.40 1.24 -4.78
CA ALA A 116 -11.26 1.73 -4.04
C ALA A 116 -10.12 0.70 -4.08
N VAL A 117 -8.89 1.15 -3.87
CA VAL A 117 -7.71 0.28 -3.94
C VAL A 117 -6.69 0.67 -2.89
N HIS A 118 -6.00 -0.31 -2.37
CA HIS A 118 -4.80 -0.15 -1.57
C HIS A 118 -3.63 -0.90 -2.21
N MET A 119 -2.45 -0.34 -2.14
CA MET A 119 -1.19 -1.01 -2.49
C MET A 119 -0.09 -0.51 -1.57
N ASN A 120 0.74 -1.41 -1.08
CA ASN A 120 2.01 -1.05 -0.46
C ASN A 120 3.09 -2.07 -0.86
N THR A 121 4.32 -1.58 -0.95
CA THR A 121 5.50 -2.44 -1.02
C THR A 121 6.62 -1.78 -0.23
N ARG A 122 7.41 -2.60 0.48
CA ARG A 122 8.42 -2.11 1.40
C ARG A 122 9.64 -3.01 1.45
N PHE A 123 10.78 -2.43 1.79
CA PHE A 123 12.02 -3.10 2.14
C PHE A 123 12.43 -2.73 3.55
N LEU A 124 12.75 -3.72 4.37
CA LEU A 124 13.15 -3.55 5.77
C LEU A 124 14.50 -4.20 6.02
N THR A 125 15.27 -3.56 6.91
CA THR A 125 16.57 -4.05 7.37
C THR A 125 16.66 -3.94 8.88
N THR A 126 17.08 -5.04 9.52
CA THR A 126 17.55 -5.13 10.91
C THR A 126 18.88 -5.88 10.86
N THR A 127 19.11 -6.91 11.68
CA THR A 127 20.12 -7.95 11.41
C THR A 127 19.71 -8.86 10.25
N LYS A 128 18.46 -8.77 9.83
CA LYS A 128 17.85 -9.43 8.68
C LYS A 128 17.42 -8.40 7.63
N ARG A 129 17.21 -8.87 6.38
CA ARG A 129 16.68 -8.06 5.27
C ARG A 129 15.52 -8.77 4.64
N TRP A 130 14.42 -8.06 4.37
CA TRP A 130 13.25 -8.69 3.75
C TRP A 130 12.37 -7.66 3.03
N PHE A 131 11.61 -8.17 2.08
CA PHE A 131 10.53 -7.43 1.44
C PHE A 131 9.17 -7.83 2.00
N GLY A 132 8.23 -6.89 1.95
CA GLY A 132 6.83 -7.11 2.22
C GLY A 132 5.97 -6.19 1.38
N GLY A 133 4.70 -6.52 1.24
CA GLY A 133 3.78 -5.69 0.47
C GLY A 133 2.47 -6.38 0.15
N GLY A 134 1.76 -5.80 -0.80
CA GLY A 134 0.52 -6.32 -1.32
C GLY A 134 -0.28 -5.26 -2.06
N ALA A 135 -1.35 -5.72 -2.68
CA ALA A 135 -2.38 -4.88 -3.29
C ALA A 135 -3.73 -5.56 -3.15
N ASP A 136 -4.76 -4.80 -2.81
CA ASP A 136 -6.12 -5.32 -2.65
C ASP A 136 -7.16 -4.37 -3.23
N LEU A 137 -8.20 -4.95 -3.85
CA LEU A 137 -9.27 -4.24 -4.51
C LEU A 137 -10.52 -4.20 -3.61
N ASN A 138 -11.15 -3.03 -3.52
CA ASN A 138 -12.20 -2.74 -2.56
C ASN A 138 -13.44 -2.14 -3.25
N PRO A 139 -14.24 -2.94 -3.98
CA PRO A 139 -15.46 -2.47 -4.62
C PRO A 139 -16.59 -2.27 -3.60
N ALA A 140 -17.22 -1.08 -3.61
CA ALA A 140 -18.47 -0.86 -2.88
C ALA A 140 -19.65 -1.58 -3.58
N ILE A 141 -19.63 -1.60 -4.89
CA ILE A 141 -20.54 -2.35 -5.74
C ILE A 141 -19.72 -3.42 -6.48
N PRO A 142 -19.92 -4.71 -6.16
CA PRO A 142 -19.13 -5.80 -6.74
C PRO A 142 -19.24 -5.86 -8.27
N ASN A 143 -18.10 -6.05 -8.93
CA ASN A 143 -18.02 -6.33 -10.36
C ASN A 143 -17.07 -7.50 -10.59
N PRO A 144 -17.58 -8.69 -11.02
CA PRO A 144 -16.76 -9.87 -11.25
C PRO A 144 -15.65 -9.68 -12.28
N GLU A 145 -15.90 -8.96 -13.38
CA GLU A 145 -14.90 -8.72 -14.44
C GLU A 145 -13.68 -7.96 -13.90
N ASP A 146 -13.91 -6.92 -13.09
CA ASP A 146 -12.84 -6.12 -12.49
C ASP A 146 -12.07 -6.94 -11.46
N THR A 147 -12.78 -7.73 -10.65
CA THR A 147 -12.19 -8.65 -9.68
C THR A 147 -11.30 -9.67 -10.37
N ASP A 148 -11.83 -10.36 -11.39
CA ASP A 148 -11.09 -11.37 -12.14
C ASP A 148 -9.86 -10.80 -12.84
N ALA A 149 -9.98 -9.61 -13.47
CA ALA A 149 -8.87 -8.94 -14.13
C ALA A 149 -7.76 -8.54 -13.15
N PHE A 150 -8.14 -8.00 -11.98
CA PHE A 150 -7.18 -7.63 -10.93
C PHE A 150 -6.41 -8.86 -10.41
N HIS A 151 -7.14 -9.92 -10.05
CA HIS A 151 -6.54 -11.15 -9.58
C HIS A 151 -5.70 -11.86 -10.66
N ALA A 152 -6.15 -11.87 -11.92
CA ALA A 152 -5.39 -12.46 -13.03
C ALA A 152 -4.04 -11.76 -13.21
N ARG A 153 -4.02 -10.41 -13.14
CA ARG A 153 -2.77 -9.65 -13.29
C ARG A 153 -1.78 -9.90 -12.16
N LEU A 154 -2.27 -9.94 -10.91
CA LEU A 154 -1.43 -10.27 -9.74
C LEU A 154 -0.94 -11.71 -9.78
N ARG A 155 -1.78 -12.64 -10.21
CA ARG A 155 -1.40 -14.05 -10.40
C ARG A 155 -0.28 -14.19 -11.43
N ALA A 156 -0.36 -13.46 -12.54
CA ALA A 156 0.68 -13.46 -13.56
C ALA A 156 2.02 -12.92 -13.01
N ALA A 157 1.99 -11.85 -12.22
CA ALA A 157 3.19 -11.31 -11.58
C ALA A 157 3.81 -12.32 -10.60
N CYS A 158 3.01 -12.96 -9.76
CA CYS A 158 3.48 -14.00 -8.84
C CYS A 158 4.08 -15.20 -9.59
N ALA A 159 3.38 -15.72 -10.59
CA ALA A 159 3.78 -16.92 -11.33
C ALA A 159 5.08 -16.75 -12.14
N ALA A 160 5.44 -15.51 -12.48
CA ALA A 160 6.72 -15.21 -13.13
C ALA A 160 7.94 -15.47 -12.24
N HIS A 161 7.74 -15.52 -10.92
CA HIS A 161 8.80 -15.74 -9.91
C HIS A 161 8.65 -17.11 -9.23
N ASP A 162 7.45 -17.41 -8.71
CA ASP A 162 7.15 -18.70 -8.07
C ASP A 162 5.67 -19.02 -8.22
N PRO A 163 5.29 -20.18 -8.79
CA PRO A 163 3.89 -20.58 -8.94
C PRO A 163 3.14 -20.73 -7.62
N THR A 164 3.84 -20.89 -6.49
CA THR A 164 3.24 -21.00 -5.16
C THR A 164 2.94 -19.64 -4.51
N PHE A 165 3.48 -18.54 -5.04
CA PHE A 165 3.31 -17.21 -4.46
C PHE A 165 1.84 -16.77 -4.47
N TYR A 166 1.17 -16.87 -5.62
CA TYR A 166 -0.19 -16.38 -5.71
C TYR A 166 -1.16 -17.11 -4.76
N PRO A 167 -1.26 -18.44 -4.73
CA PRO A 167 -2.17 -19.11 -3.80
C PRO A 167 -1.85 -18.82 -2.34
N ARG A 168 -0.56 -18.70 -1.97
CA ARG A 168 -0.13 -18.38 -0.62
C ARG A 168 -0.46 -16.92 -0.24
N PHE A 169 -0.15 -15.98 -1.10
CA PHE A 169 -0.32 -14.55 -0.81
C PHE A 169 -1.77 -14.09 -0.96
N SER A 170 -2.55 -14.70 -1.85
CA SER A 170 -3.98 -14.44 -1.95
C SER A 170 -4.71 -14.94 -0.71
N LYS A 171 -4.40 -16.14 -0.24
CA LYS A 171 -4.96 -16.65 1.02
C LYS A 171 -4.59 -15.78 2.22
N TRP A 172 -3.34 -15.30 2.26
CA TRP A 172 -2.92 -14.39 3.32
C TRP A 172 -3.65 -13.04 3.26
N ALA A 173 -3.91 -12.49 2.05
CA ALA A 173 -4.71 -11.29 1.86
C ALA A 173 -6.16 -11.48 2.36
N GLU A 174 -6.79 -12.62 2.07
CA GLU A 174 -8.13 -12.96 2.57
C GLU A 174 -8.19 -12.92 4.10
N ASP A 175 -7.21 -13.56 4.76
CA ASP A 175 -7.14 -13.60 6.23
C ASP A 175 -6.80 -12.25 6.85
N TYR A 176 -5.91 -11.49 6.21
CA TYR A 176 -5.47 -10.19 6.71
C TYR A 176 -6.55 -9.12 6.61
N PHE A 177 -7.25 -9.05 5.47
CA PHE A 177 -8.26 -8.00 5.19
C PHE A 177 -9.67 -8.40 5.65
N PHE A 178 -9.78 -9.28 6.63
CA PHE A 178 -11.05 -9.65 7.24
C PHE A 178 -11.39 -8.76 8.43
N LEU A 179 -12.67 -8.40 8.58
CA LEU A 179 -13.20 -7.66 9.72
C LEU A 179 -13.90 -8.64 10.69
N PRO A 180 -13.23 -9.10 11.76
CA PRO A 180 -13.80 -10.12 12.64
C PRO A 180 -15.11 -9.70 13.31
N HIS A 181 -15.20 -8.44 13.74
CA HIS A 181 -16.40 -7.91 14.43
C HIS A 181 -17.61 -7.73 13.51
N ARG A 182 -17.40 -7.74 12.18
CA ARG A 182 -18.47 -7.69 11.17
C ARG A 182 -18.71 -9.04 10.50
N GLY A 183 -17.75 -9.97 10.62
CA GLY A 183 -17.82 -11.27 9.94
C GLY A 183 -17.71 -11.17 8.41
N VAL A 184 -17.08 -10.12 7.87
CA VAL A 184 -16.98 -9.87 6.43
C VAL A 184 -15.55 -9.48 6.02
N ALA A 185 -15.20 -9.70 4.75
CA ALA A 185 -13.97 -9.20 4.16
C ALA A 185 -14.08 -7.68 3.88
N ARG A 186 -12.94 -6.98 3.93
CA ARG A 186 -12.84 -5.55 3.58
C ARG A 186 -13.18 -5.29 2.11
N GLY A 187 -12.74 -6.17 1.22
CA GLY A 187 -12.90 -6.07 -0.23
C GLY A 187 -12.92 -7.45 -0.86
N VAL A 188 -12.48 -7.55 -2.10
CA VAL A 188 -12.40 -8.81 -2.85
C VAL A 188 -11.01 -9.45 -2.78
N GLY A 189 -10.12 -8.93 -1.92
CA GLY A 189 -8.76 -9.43 -1.76
C GLY A 189 -7.80 -8.95 -2.84
N GLY A 190 -6.78 -9.73 -3.05
CA GLY A 190 -5.64 -9.48 -3.91
C GLY A 190 -4.47 -10.34 -3.47
N ILE A 191 -3.34 -9.74 -3.12
CA ILE A 191 -2.19 -10.42 -2.50
C ILE A 191 -1.70 -9.64 -1.29
N PHE A 192 -1.18 -10.38 -0.30
CA PHE A 192 -0.43 -9.82 0.82
C PHE A 192 0.75 -10.75 1.12
N TYR A 193 1.94 -10.17 1.26
CA TYR A 193 3.15 -10.89 1.60
C TYR A 193 4.02 -10.10 2.58
N ASP A 194 4.76 -10.82 3.40
CA ASP A 194 5.74 -10.26 4.32
C ASP A 194 6.86 -11.27 4.55
N HIS A 195 7.96 -10.80 5.15
CA HIS A 195 9.10 -11.66 5.46
C HIS A 195 9.63 -12.46 4.25
N LEU A 196 9.64 -11.84 3.06
CA LEU A 196 10.44 -12.37 1.95
C LEU A 196 11.91 -12.06 2.27
N GLU A 197 12.50 -12.92 3.11
CA GLU A 197 13.85 -12.76 3.62
C GLU A 197 14.88 -12.89 2.49
N CYS A 198 15.88 -12.01 2.50
CA CYS A 198 16.97 -11.99 1.53
C CYS A 198 18.18 -12.68 2.15
N PHE A 199 18.74 -13.65 1.44
CA PHE A 199 19.87 -14.46 1.84
C PHE A 199 21.08 -14.20 0.95
N GLU A 200 22.25 -14.69 1.38
CA GLU A 200 23.41 -14.74 0.51
C GLU A 200 23.21 -15.78 -0.61
N PRO A 201 23.86 -15.60 -1.76
CA PRO A 201 23.74 -16.54 -2.88
C PRO A 201 24.02 -18.00 -2.47
N GLY A 202 23.03 -18.87 -2.72
CA GLY A 202 23.09 -20.29 -2.38
C GLY A 202 22.49 -20.67 -1.01
N GLU A 203 22.08 -19.72 -0.19
CA GLU A 203 21.44 -19.95 1.11
C GLU A 203 19.91 -19.82 1.06
N GLY A 204 19.39 -19.13 0.06
CA GLY A 204 17.97 -18.88 -0.14
C GLY A 204 17.74 -17.81 -1.22
N PRO A 205 16.51 -17.27 -1.34
CA PRO A 205 16.23 -16.18 -2.25
C PRO A 205 17.08 -14.94 -1.93
N THR A 206 17.73 -14.38 -2.96
CA THR A 206 18.57 -13.20 -2.83
C THR A 206 17.77 -11.90 -2.75
N PHE A 207 18.45 -10.79 -2.47
CA PHE A 207 17.85 -9.46 -2.57
C PHE A 207 17.32 -9.21 -3.98
N GLU A 208 18.08 -9.51 -5.02
CA GLU A 208 17.72 -9.27 -6.42
C GLU A 208 16.45 -10.01 -6.82
N GLU A 209 16.30 -11.26 -6.41
CA GLU A 209 15.13 -12.09 -6.72
C GLU A 209 13.87 -11.56 -6.03
N ASN A 210 13.93 -11.28 -4.73
CA ASN A 210 12.81 -10.73 -3.96
C ASN A 210 12.49 -9.28 -4.38
N PHE A 211 13.50 -8.50 -4.76
CA PHE A 211 13.32 -7.16 -5.29
C PHE A 211 12.66 -7.17 -6.67
N ALA A 212 13.06 -8.09 -7.56
CA ALA A 212 12.43 -8.28 -8.85
C ALA A 212 10.93 -8.59 -8.71
N PHE A 213 10.57 -9.54 -7.83
CA PHE A 213 9.17 -9.83 -7.50
C PHE A 213 8.43 -8.59 -6.99
N THR A 214 9.01 -7.87 -6.03
CA THR A 214 8.39 -6.68 -5.44
C THR A 214 8.17 -5.58 -6.49
N ARG A 215 9.10 -5.42 -7.43
CA ARG A 215 8.93 -4.50 -8.58
C ARG A 215 7.79 -4.94 -9.49
N ASP A 216 7.68 -6.22 -9.80
CA ASP A 216 6.62 -6.74 -10.67
C ASP A 216 5.23 -6.62 -10.03
N VAL A 217 5.11 -6.67 -8.71
CA VAL A 217 3.87 -6.34 -8.00
C VAL A 217 3.49 -4.87 -8.23
N GLY A 218 4.43 -3.93 -8.12
CA GLY A 218 4.20 -2.52 -8.42
C GLY A 218 3.81 -2.26 -9.87
N GLU A 219 4.47 -2.92 -10.81
CA GLU A 219 4.15 -2.85 -12.25
C GLU A 219 2.76 -3.46 -12.54
N ALA A 220 2.42 -4.56 -11.90
CA ALA A 220 1.11 -5.19 -12.05
C ALA A 220 -0.01 -4.26 -11.60
N PHE A 221 0.19 -3.58 -10.47
CA PHE A 221 -0.75 -2.57 -9.97
C PHE A 221 -0.90 -1.41 -10.96
N LEU A 222 0.20 -0.83 -11.41
CA LEU A 222 0.22 0.30 -12.34
C LEU A 222 -0.40 -0.05 -13.70
N ASP A 223 -0.31 -1.30 -14.13
CA ASP A 223 -0.94 -1.78 -15.35
C ASP A 223 -2.44 -1.97 -15.20
N ILE A 224 -2.91 -2.63 -14.13
CA ILE A 224 -4.31 -3.09 -14.03
C ILE A 224 -5.26 -2.04 -13.46
N PHE A 225 -4.89 -1.33 -12.39
CA PHE A 225 -5.83 -0.44 -11.71
C PHE A 225 -6.28 0.75 -12.59
N PRO A 226 -5.40 1.44 -13.34
CA PRO A 226 -5.81 2.46 -14.29
C PRO A 226 -6.77 1.97 -15.39
N LYS A 227 -6.69 0.70 -15.79
CA LYS A 227 -7.62 0.10 -16.76
C LYS A 227 -9.02 -0.08 -16.16
N ILE A 228 -9.09 -0.60 -14.93
CA ILE A 228 -10.34 -0.76 -14.18
C ILE A 228 -11.02 0.60 -14.00
N VAL A 229 -10.27 1.62 -13.56
CA VAL A 229 -10.81 2.98 -13.40
C VAL A 229 -11.42 3.48 -14.71
N ARG A 230 -10.70 3.41 -15.83
CA ARG A 230 -11.20 3.85 -17.15
C ARG A 230 -12.44 3.10 -17.62
N ALA A 231 -12.53 1.82 -17.32
CA ALA A 231 -13.69 1.00 -17.67
C ALA A 231 -14.98 1.44 -16.93
N ARG A 232 -14.84 1.98 -15.70
CA ARG A 232 -15.98 2.21 -14.80
C ARG A 232 -16.27 3.69 -14.50
N LEU A 233 -15.32 4.62 -14.72
CA LEU A 233 -15.43 6.02 -14.29
C LEU A 233 -16.66 6.77 -14.85
N ARG A 234 -17.25 6.29 -15.98
CA ARG A 234 -18.44 6.88 -16.62
C ARG A 234 -19.69 6.05 -16.41
N THR A 235 -19.66 5.02 -15.57
CA THR A 235 -20.84 4.22 -15.25
C THR A 235 -21.87 5.12 -14.55
N PRO A 236 -23.12 5.22 -15.03
CA PRO A 236 -24.17 5.94 -14.32
C PRO A 236 -24.43 5.32 -12.95
N PHE A 237 -24.72 6.14 -11.96
CA PHE A 237 -25.01 5.68 -10.61
C PHE A 237 -26.16 6.46 -9.99
N THR A 238 -26.75 5.90 -8.94
CA THR A 238 -27.91 6.42 -8.22
C THR A 238 -27.51 6.92 -6.82
N GLU A 239 -28.44 7.58 -6.12
CA GLU A 239 -28.26 7.93 -4.71
C GLU A 239 -28.12 6.69 -3.81
N ASP A 240 -28.79 5.59 -4.15
CA ASP A 240 -28.63 4.30 -3.47
C ASP A 240 -27.21 3.73 -3.62
N ASP A 241 -26.63 3.86 -4.79
CA ASP A 241 -25.22 3.47 -5.03
C ASP A 241 -24.25 4.33 -4.21
N MET A 242 -24.51 5.63 -4.07
CA MET A 242 -23.73 6.51 -3.19
C MET A 242 -23.89 6.12 -1.73
N SER A 243 -25.07 5.78 -1.28
CA SER A 243 -25.31 5.31 0.09
C SER A 243 -24.51 4.03 0.38
N LYS A 244 -24.52 3.06 -0.54
CA LYS A 244 -23.69 1.84 -0.45
C LYS A 244 -22.20 2.15 -0.39
N LEU A 245 -21.72 3.12 -1.18
CA LEU A 245 -20.32 3.57 -1.13
C LEU A 245 -19.95 4.12 0.24
N LEU A 246 -20.79 4.97 0.83
CA LEU A 246 -20.50 5.56 2.13
C LEU A 246 -20.52 4.54 3.27
N GLU A 247 -21.46 3.60 3.26
CA GLU A 247 -21.49 2.47 4.22
C GLU A 247 -20.27 1.56 4.06
N PHE A 248 -19.89 1.25 2.83
CA PHE A 248 -18.68 0.48 2.55
C PHE A 248 -17.43 1.17 3.11
N ARG A 249 -17.32 2.49 2.94
CA ARG A 249 -16.24 3.29 3.49
C ARG A 249 -16.21 3.29 5.02
N GLY A 250 -17.35 3.20 5.68
CA GLY A 250 -17.43 3.00 7.14
C GLY A 250 -16.66 1.75 7.57
N ARG A 251 -16.91 0.62 6.90
CA ARG A 251 -16.19 -0.64 7.15
C ARG A 251 -14.69 -0.53 6.82
N TYR A 252 -14.35 0.19 5.77
CA TYR A 252 -12.95 0.45 5.42
C TYR A 252 -12.22 1.23 6.53
N VAL A 253 -12.86 2.26 7.10
CA VAL A 253 -12.33 3.02 8.24
C VAL A 253 -12.15 2.13 9.47
N GLU A 254 -13.14 1.29 9.78
CA GLU A 254 -13.07 0.32 10.89
C GLU A 254 -11.85 -0.58 10.74
N PHE A 255 -11.63 -1.16 9.56
CA PHE A 255 -10.45 -1.99 9.32
C PHE A 255 -9.15 -1.23 9.59
N ASN A 256 -8.98 -0.06 8.98
CA ASN A 256 -7.74 0.69 9.11
C ASN A 256 -7.44 1.12 10.55
N LEU A 257 -8.45 1.51 11.32
CA LEU A 257 -8.24 1.98 12.69
C LEU A 257 -8.14 0.84 13.72
N LEU A 258 -8.78 -0.31 13.47
CA LEU A 258 -8.85 -1.39 14.46
C LEU A 258 -7.86 -2.53 14.17
N TYR A 259 -7.56 -2.81 12.90
CA TYR A 259 -6.86 -4.05 12.51
C TYR A 259 -5.64 -3.84 11.64
N ASP A 260 -5.52 -2.71 10.92
CA ASP A 260 -4.38 -2.52 10.04
C ASP A 260 -3.07 -2.36 10.83
N ARG A 261 -2.21 -3.37 10.73
CA ARG A 261 -0.94 -3.40 11.46
C ARG A 261 -0.04 -2.22 11.10
N GLY A 262 -0.06 -1.77 9.83
CA GLY A 262 0.71 -0.62 9.37
C GLY A 262 0.27 0.68 10.02
N THR A 263 -1.04 0.93 10.06
CA THR A 263 -1.64 2.09 10.75
C THR A 263 -1.34 2.06 12.25
N LEU A 264 -1.60 0.94 12.91
CA LEU A 264 -1.37 0.78 14.35
C LEU A 264 0.12 0.93 14.71
N PHE A 265 1.01 0.34 13.92
CA PHE A 265 2.44 0.48 14.08
C PHE A 265 2.88 1.94 13.93
N GLY A 266 2.49 2.59 12.82
CA GLY A 266 2.86 3.97 12.56
C GLY A 266 2.41 4.93 13.66
N LEU A 267 1.18 4.80 14.14
CA LEU A 267 0.66 5.62 15.25
C LEU A 267 1.41 5.37 16.57
N LYS A 268 1.74 4.11 16.88
CA LYS A 268 2.45 3.75 18.12
C LYS A 268 3.93 4.15 18.11
N THR A 269 4.55 4.25 16.95
CA THR A 269 5.98 4.59 16.81
C THR A 269 6.24 6.07 16.50
N GLY A 270 5.23 6.94 16.65
CA GLY A 270 5.37 8.37 16.40
C GLY A 270 5.55 8.73 14.93
N GLY A 271 4.99 7.94 14.02
CA GLY A 271 4.96 8.24 12.59
C GLY A 271 4.15 9.49 12.28
N ASN A 272 4.34 10.06 11.09
CA ASN A 272 3.58 11.23 10.63
C ASN A 272 2.09 10.89 10.50
N ILE A 273 1.26 11.44 11.37
CA ILE A 273 -0.18 11.15 11.48
C ILE A 273 -0.89 11.41 10.16
N ASP A 274 -0.61 12.52 9.50
CA ASP A 274 -1.23 12.88 8.23
C ASP A 274 -0.87 11.91 7.10
N ALA A 275 0.37 11.40 7.09
CA ALA A 275 0.82 10.41 6.12
C ALA A 275 0.18 9.03 6.39
N ILE A 276 -0.07 8.68 7.65
CA ILE A 276 -0.73 7.44 8.04
C ILE A 276 -2.23 7.50 7.73
N LEU A 277 -2.91 8.56 8.19
CA LEU A 277 -4.37 8.70 8.04
C LEU A 277 -4.81 9.21 6.66
N MET A 278 -3.86 9.43 5.72
CA MET A 278 -4.22 9.70 4.31
C MET A 278 -5.03 8.55 3.70
N SER A 279 -4.89 7.33 4.25
CA SER A 279 -5.61 6.13 3.81
C SER A 279 -7.13 6.18 4.04
N LEU A 280 -7.60 7.05 4.92
CA LEU A 280 -9.02 7.14 5.22
C LEU A 280 -9.79 7.88 4.12
N PRO A 281 -11.05 7.46 3.83
CA PRO A 281 -11.91 8.14 2.86
C PRO A 281 -12.28 9.55 3.32
N PRO A 282 -12.68 10.45 2.40
CA PRO A 282 -13.09 11.80 2.76
C PRO A 282 -14.42 11.84 3.52
N LEU A 283 -15.33 10.92 3.20
CA LEU A 283 -16.64 10.74 3.80
C LEU A 283 -16.92 9.26 4.00
N ALA A 284 -17.60 8.93 5.07
CA ALA A 284 -18.08 7.59 5.41
C ALA A 284 -19.40 7.68 6.17
N ALA A 285 -20.22 6.63 6.15
CA ALA A 285 -21.45 6.53 6.94
C ALA A 285 -21.50 5.20 7.70
N TRP A 286 -22.20 5.24 8.82
CA TRP A 286 -22.58 4.07 9.63
C TRP A 286 -24.08 4.07 9.81
N THR A 287 -24.72 2.91 9.57
CA THR A 287 -26.14 2.66 9.77
C THR A 287 -26.34 1.66 10.91
#